data_835cc3bbfc6367083d988bcb89ae94a8
#
_entry.id   835cc3bbfc6367083d988bcb89ae94a8
#
_cell.length_a   1.000
_cell.length_b   1.000
_cell.length_c   1.000
_cell.angle_alpha   90.00
_cell.angle_beta   90.00
_cell.angle_gamma   90.00
#
_symmetry.space_group_name_H-M   'P 1'
#
loop_
_entity.id
_entity.type
_entity.pdbx_description
1 polymer ?
#
loop_
_entity_poly.entity_id
_entity_poly.type
_entity_poly.pdbx_seq_one_letter_code
_entity_poly.pdbx_strand_id
1 'polypeptide(L)'
;MADERCGIAGAGNWIIDHLYVCDRWPQEETLSNILEEARGTGGAPYNCLLDVAKFGPAAGHEAIPLEAIGLTGDDADGEFIRAQMAEHGIDASALASTDRAPTSYTNVMVVQATGRRTFFHNRGANALFGPEHVNVQTIRARLLHFGYLLLLDRFDEPDAESGTAAARLLEEVQDAGIETSIDVVSEDSDRFPQIVKPALRHTDYCILNEFEAGRTTGHDLRPGGPGGAGRPDPKAIRASSEALLSLGVRRLVCIHMPEGGYVRTAGGEELWHPSLQLPPGYIRGGAGAGDAFCAGLLYGLHERWDLERTMRLAVTAAAVCLSDASCTGAMCDLGATLALAQRYPFQPSAF
;
A
#
# COMPACT_ATOMS: atom_id res chain seq x y z
N MET A 1 -15.96 -30.14 -7.21
CA MET A 1 -15.43 -29.33 -6.11
C MET A 1 -15.11 -27.97 -6.71
N ALA A 2 -15.70 -26.89 -6.23
CA ALA A 2 -15.26 -25.57 -6.65
C ALA A 2 -13.78 -25.47 -6.26
N ASP A 3 -12.93 -25.15 -7.23
CA ASP A 3 -11.50 -24.90 -6.98
C ASP A 3 -11.43 -23.80 -5.91
N GLU A 4 -10.84 -24.12 -4.75
CA GLU A 4 -10.77 -23.15 -3.66
C GLU A 4 -9.84 -22.03 -4.12
N ARG A 5 -10.34 -20.79 -4.27
CA ARG A 5 -9.54 -19.65 -4.70
C ARG A 5 -8.31 -19.49 -3.84
N CYS A 6 -7.17 -19.26 -4.45
CA CYS A 6 -5.89 -19.06 -3.78
C CYS A 6 -5.16 -17.87 -4.41
N GLY A 7 -4.30 -17.21 -3.64
CA GLY A 7 -3.48 -16.12 -4.15
C GLY A 7 -3.96 -14.72 -3.76
N ILE A 8 -3.17 -13.73 -4.19
CA ILE A 8 -3.41 -12.30 -3.99
C ILE A 8 -3.39 -11.61 -5.34
N ALA A 9 -4.45 -10.88 -5.67
CA ALA A 9 -4.49 -9.97 -6.80
C ALA A 9 -4.26 -8.54 -6.31
N GLY A 10 -3.42 -7.80 -7.01
CA GLY A 10 -3.22 -6.36 -6.80
C GLY A 10 -3.81 -5.58 -7.95
N ALA A 11 -4.77 -4.69 -7.66
CA ALA A 11 -5.40 -3.84 -8.67
C ALA A 11 -5.28 -2.36 -8.31
N GLY A 12 -5.03 -1.49 -9.28
CA GLY A 12 -4.96 -0.05 -9.04
C GLY A 12 -3.78 0.65 -9.70
N ASN A 13 -2.99 1.36 -8.88
CA ASN A 13 -1.91 2.23 -9.36
C ASN A 13 -0.62 1.48 -9.67
N TRP A 14 -0.18 1.62 -10.92
CA TRP A 14 1.11 1.14 -11.42
C TRP A 14 1.96 2.35 -11.78
N ILE A 15 2.98 2.63 -10.98
CA ILE A 15 3.74 3.89 -11.02
C ILE A 15 5.23 3.57 -11.11
N ILE A 16 5.96 4.37 -11.87
CA ILE A 16 7.42 4.40 -11.83
C ILE A 16 7.88 5.64 -11.06
N ASP A 17 8.72 5.43 -10.08
CA ASP A 17 9.39 6.52 -9.38
C ASP A 17 10.75 6.79 -10.02
N HIS A 18 10.90 7.98 -10.61
CA HIS A 18 12.17 8.51 -11.08
C HIS A 18 12.81 9.32 -9.95
N LEU A 19 13.82 8.74 -9.31
CA LEU A 19 14.50 9.37 -8.18
C LEU A 19 15.68 10.23 -8.70
N TYR A 20 15.72 11.48 -8.26
CA TYR A 20 16.76 12.42 -8.59
C TYR A 20 17.37 13.00 -7.31
N VAL A 21 18.62 12.68 -7.02
CA VAL A 21 19.35 13.30 -5.90
C VAL A 21 19.93 14.63 -6.37
N CYS A 22 19.48 15.72 -5.74
CA CYS A 22 19.88 17.08 -6.08
C CYS A 22 20.85 17.65 -5.03
N ASP A 23 21.77 18.52 -5.47
CA ASP A 23 22.71 19.22 -4.58
C ASP A 23 21.99 20.14 -3.59
N ARG A 24 20.87 20.74 -4.00
CA ARG A 24 20.01 21.62 -3.20
C ARG A 24 18.61 21.72 -3.78
N TRP A 25 17.66 22.20 -2.99
CA TRP A 25 16.37 22.67 -3.53
C TRP A 25 16.56 24.07 -4.13
N PRO A 26 16.31 24.28 -5.44
CA PRO A 26 16.52 25.58 -6.06
C PRO A 26 15.42 26.58 -5.66
N GLN A 27 15.75 27.85 -5.68
CA GLN A 27 14.72 28.90 -5.73
C GLN A 27 14.08 28.93 -7.12
N GLU A 28 12.90 29.52 -7.23
CA GLU A 28 12.27 29.72 -8.54
C GLU A 28 13.22 30.39 -9.51
N GLU A 29 13.18 29.98 -10.78
CA GLU A 29 14.03 30.49 -11.87
C GLU A 29 15.54 30.23 -11.71
N THR A 30 15.96 29.39 -10.73
CA THR A 30 17.39 29.02 -10.55
C THR A 30 17.64 27.55 -10.83
N LEU A 31 18.89 27.18 -10.99
CA LEU A 31 19.35 25.85 -11.33
C LEU A 31 19.82 25.08 -10.09
N SER A 32 19.50 23.80 -10.05
CA SER A 32 20.10 22.79 -9.17
C SER A 32 20.67 21.66 -10.03
N ASN A 33 21.75 21.02 -9.58
CA ASN A 33 22.33 19.88 -10.29
C ASN A 33 21.74 18.58 -9.78
N ILE A 34 21.39 17.69 -10.69
CA ILE A 34 21.11 16.28 -10.39
C ILE A 34 22.46 15.58 -10.26
N LEU A 35 22.69 14.93 -9.13
CA LEU A 35 23.94 14.25 -8.78
C LEU A 35 23.84 12.74 -9.04
N GLU A 36 22.67 12.15 -8.79
CA GLU A 36 22.40 10.74 -8.95
C GLU A 36 20.97 10.56 -9.48
N GLU A 37 20.77 9.54 -10.30
CA GLU A 37 19.47 9.14 -10.84
C GLU A 37 19.25 7.65 -10.55
N ALA A 38 18.01 7.31 -10.21
CA ALA A 38 17.58 5.93 -10.08
C ALA A 38 16.12 5.77 -10.53
N ARG A 39 15.72 4.55 -10.84
CA ARG A 39 14.34 4.21 -11.15
C ARG A 39 13.86 3.18 -10.14
N GLY A 40 12.69 3.40 -9.57
CA GLY A 40 12.05 2.53 -8.59
C GLY A 40 10.61 2.25 -8.96
N THR A 41 9.96 1.48 -8.11
CA THR A 41 8.54 1.14 -8.19
C THR A 41 7.73 2.07 -7.32
N GLY A 42 6.47 2.32 -7.69
CA GLY A 42 5.50 3.09 -6.91
C GLY A 42 4.08 2.58 -7.15
N GLY A 43 3.19 2.89 -6.21
CA GLY A 43 1.80 2.42 -6.21
C GLY A 43 1.60 1.16 -5.37
N ALA A 44 0.50 1.15 -4.57
CA ALA A 44 0.24 0.08 -3.60
C ALA A 44 0.28 -1.33 -4.21
N PRO A 45 -0.51 -1.66 -5.26
CA PRO A 45 -0.54 -3.02 -5.78
C PRO A 45 0.82 -3.46 -6.33
N TYR A 46 1.55 -2.56 -6.97
CA TYR A 46 2.87 -2.88 -7.53
C TYR A 46 3.87 -3.23 -6.43
N ASN A 47 4.02 -2.34 -5.44
CA ASN A 47 4.95 -2.56 -4.33
C ASN A 47 4.54 -3.77 -3.48
N CYS A 48 3.25 -3.90 -3.13
CA CYS A 48 2.75 -5.02 -2.34
C CYS A 48 2.99 -6.37 -3.02
N LEU A 49 2.69 -6.51 -4.32
CA LEU A 49 2.88 -7.77 -5.03
C LEU A 49 4.37 -8.15 -5.14
N LEU A 50 5.25 -7.18 -5.42
CA LEU A 50 6.70 -7.43 -5.45
C LEU A 50 7.22 -7.88 -4.10
N ASP A 51 6.79 -7.23 -3.02
CA ASP A 51 7.25 -7.58 -1.67
C ASP A 51 6.75 -8.97 -1.27
N VAL A 52 5.47 -9.31 -1.55
CA VAL A 52 4.93 -10.66 -1.33
C VAL A 52 5.69 -11.70 -2.15
N ALA A 53 6.01 -11.42 -3.43
CA ALA A 53 6.80 -12.31 -4.27
C ALA A 53 8.19 -12.58 -3.69
N LYS A 54 8.85 -11.53 -3.19
CA LYS A 54 10.18 -11.62 -2.57
C LYS A 54 10.20 -12.34 -1.23
N PHE A 55 9.11 -12.30 -0.46
CA PHE A 55 8.99 -13.13 0.75
C PHE A 55 9.11 -14.61 0.39
N GLY A 56 8.62 -15.02 -0.78
CA GLY A 56 8.57 -16.42 -1.16
C GLY A 56 7.62 -17.24 -0.28
N PRO A 57 7.66 -18.58 -0.34
CA PRO A 57 6.76 -19.42 0.40
C PRO A 57 7.13 -19.51 1.90
N ALA A 58 6.11 -19.61 2.75
CA ALA A 58 6.29 -20.05 4.14
C ALA A 58 6.82 -21.50 4.17
N ALA A 59 7.53 -21.85 5.23
CA ALA A 59 8.11 -23.20 5.37
C ALA A 59 7.02 -24.29 5.26
N GLY A 60 7.15 -25.17 4.29
CA GLY A 60 6.20 -26.25 4.00
C GLY A 60 4.98 -25.85 3.17
N HIS A 61 4.95 -24.64 2.65
CA HIS A 61 3.89 -24.14 1.77
C HIS A 61 4.42 -23.89 0.35
N GLU A 62 3.52 -23.79 -0.61
CA GLU A 62 3.83 -23.29 -1.96
C GLU A 62 3.86 -21.76 -1.98
N ALA A 63 4.49 -21.17 -3.00
CA ALA A 63 4.47 -19.73 -3.20
C ALA A 63 3.03 -19.25 -3.45
N ILE A 64 2.67 -18.10 -2.88
CA ILE A 64 1.36 -17.48 -3.09
C ILE A 64 1.22 -17.07 -4.56
N PRO A 65 0.22 -17.56 -5.31
CA PRO A 65 -0.05 -17.07 -6.65
C PRO A 65 -0.39 -15.58 -6.63
N LEU A 66 0.20 -14.81 -7.56
CA LEU A 66 0.04 -13.36 -7.60
C LEU A 66 -0.48 -12.91 -8.97
N GLU A 67 -1.45 -12.00 -8.98
CA GLU A 67 -2.08 -11.46 -10.18
C GLU A 67 -2.01 -9.92 -10.18
N ALA A 68 -1.53 -9.34 -11.29
CA ALA A 68 -1.44 -7.90 -11.49
C ALA A 68 -2.58 -7.41 -12.39
N ILE A 69 -3.37 -6.43 -11.90
CA ILE A 69 -4.51 -5.88 -12.61
C ILE A 69 -4.35 -4.35 -12.69
N GLY A 70 -4.42 -3.77 -13.89
CA GLY A 70 -4.26 -2.34 -14.04
C GLY A 70 -4.04 -1.89 -15.46
N LEU A 71 -3.55 -0.66 -15.62
CA LEU A 71 -3.28 -0.05 -16.90
C LEU A 71 -1.94 0.68 -16.89
N THR A 72 -1.07 0.39 -17.84
CA THR A 72 0.20 1.09 -18.06
C THR A 72 0.19 1.76 -19.43
N GLY A 73 1.12 2.66 -19.67
CA GLY A 73 1.40 3.14 -21.02
C GLY A 73 2.03 2.06 -21.90
N ASP A 74 1.91 2.22 -23.22
CA ASP A 74 2.67 1.47 -24.20
C ASP A 74 4.03 2.15 -24.41
N ASP A 75 4.87 2.08 -23.39
CA ASP A 75 6.16 2.77 -23.28
C ASP A 75 7.18 1.96 -22.48
N ALA A 76 8.42 2.49 -22.41
CA ALA A 76 9.54 1.82 -21.73
C ALA A 76 9.31 1.59 -20.23
N ASP A 77 8.52 2.44 -19.57
CA ASP A 77 8.17 2.28 -18.15
C ASP A 77 7.12 1.18 -17.98
N GLY A 78 6.13 1.08 -18.87
CA GLY A 78 5.17 -0.03 -18.90
C GLY A 78 5.83 -1.37 -19.20
N GLU A 79 6.81 -1.40 -20.12
CA GLU A 79 7.62 -2.60 -20.39
C GLU A 79 8.45 -3.00 -19.16
N PHE A 80 9.04 -2.03 -18.46
CA PHE A 80 9.78 -2.29 -17.24
C PHE A 80 8.90 -2.92 -16.16
N ILE A 81 7.69 -2.40 -15.94
CA ILE A 81 6.74 -2.99 -14.99
C ILE A 81 6.45 -4.44 -15.34
N ARG A 82 6.10 -4.72 -16.63
CA ARG A 82 5.81 -6.10 -17.08
C ARG A 82 7.00 -7.04 -16.94
N ALA A 83 8.21 -6.55 -17.20
CA ALA A 83 9.44 -7.33 -17.01
C ALA A 83 9.67 -7.69 -15.53
N GLN A 84 9.43 -6.75 -14.61
CA GLN A 84 9.50 -7.02 -13.18
C GLN A 84 8.44 -8.05 -12.73
N MET A 85 7.20 -7.96 -13.23
CA MET A 85 6.17 -8.96 -12.94
C MET A 85 6.61 -10.35 -13.39
N ALA A 86 7.12 -10.47 -14.62
CA ALA A 86 7.62 -11.74 -15.16
C ALA A 86 8.82 -12.30 -14.37
N GLU A 87 9.78 -11.45 -13.99
CA GLU A 87 10.95 -11.82 -13.20
C GLU A 87 10.56 -12.43 -11.84
N HIS A 88 9.50 -11.92 -11.23
CA HIS A 88 9.03 -12.37 -9.92
C HIS A 88 7.87 -13.38 -10.00
N GLY A 89 7.54 -13.89 -11.18
CA GLY A 89 6.50 -14.91 -11.38
C GLY A 89 5.07 -14.40 -11.10
N ILE A 90 4.83 -13.10 -11.22
CA ILE A 90 3.53 -12.47 -11.04
C ILE A 90 2.77 -12.50 -12.37
N ASP A 91 1.55 -13.02 -12.39
CA ASP A 91 0.71 -13.05 -13.58
C ASP A 91 0.23 -11.63 -13.93
N ALA A 92 0.76 -11.08 -15.02
CA ALA A 92 0.42 -9.76 -15.53
C ALA A 92 -0.53 -9.80 -16.73
N SER A 93 -1.25 -10.91 -16.95
CA SER A 93 -2.18 -11.06 -18.09
C SER A 93 -3.35 -10.05 -18.05
N ALA A 94 -3.72 -9.55 -16.87
CA ALA A 94 -4.72 -8.50 -16.65
C ALA A 94 -4.12 -7.09 -16.47
N LEU A 95 -2.81 -6.93 -16.66
CA LEU A 95 -2.15 -5.62 -16.70
C LEU A 95 -2.13 -5.13 -18.15
N ALA A 96 -3.17 -4.38 -18.52
CA ALA A 96 -3.36 -3.85 -19.87
C ALA A 96 -2.38 -2.71 -20.20
N SER A 97 -2.25 -2.37 -21.47
CA SER A 97 -1.50 -1.19 -21.93
C SER A 97 -2.37 -0.27 -22.79
N THR A 98 -1.99 1.00 -22.85
CA THR A 98 -2.65 2.03 -23.67
C THR A 98 -1.62 2.95 -24.34
N ASP A 99 -1.90 3.34 -25.58
CA ASP A 99 -1.16 4.38 -26.31
C ASP A 99 -1.70 5.80 -26.05
N ARG A 100 -2.77 5.94 -25.27
CA ARG A 100 -3.48 7.20 -25.01
C ARG A 100 -2.82 8.05 -23.92
N ALA A 101 -1.99 7.45 -23.07
CA ALA A 101 -1.29 8.14 -22.00
C ALA A 101 0.01 7.38 -21.65
N PRO A 102 1.04 8.09 -21.16
CA PRO A 102 2.24 7.41 -20.67
C PRO A 102 1.93 6.58 -19.41
N THR A 103 2.78 5.62 -19.10
CA THR A 103 2.78 4.99 -17.76
C THR A 103 2.83 6.07 -16.69
N SER A 104 2.07 5.91 -15.62
CA SER A 104 2.10 6.83 -14.48
C SER A 104 3.49 6.87 -13.88
N TYR A 105 3.96 8.07 -13.55
CA TYR A 105 5.27 8.22 -12.93
C TYR A 105 5.30 9.34 -11.90
N THR A 106 6.27 9.26 -11.00
CA THR A 106 6.56 10.33 -10.04
C THR A 106 8.03 10.71 -10.16
N ASN A 107 8.32 11.99 -10.42
CA ASN A 107 9.66 12.53 -10.25
C ASN A 107 9.86 12.84 -8.76
N VAL A 108 10.73 12.08 -8.11
CA VAL A 108 11.05 12.21 -6.69
C VAL A 108 12.36 12.97 -6.55
N MET A 109 12.27 14.26 -6.22
CA MET A 109 13.44 15.11 -6.01
C MET A 109 13.92 14.99 -4.58
N VAL A 110 15.14 14.52 -4.37
CA VAL A 110 15.75 14.29 -3.05
C VAL A 110 16.89 15.27 -2.85
N VAL A 111 16.86 16.11 -1.82
CA VAL A 111 17.97 17.01 -1.49
C VAL A 111 19.05 16.23 -0.73
N GLN A 112 20.24 16.10 -1.30
CA GLN A 112 21.35 15.30 -0.74
C GLN A 112 21.67 15.65 0.72
N ALA A 113 21.77 16.95 1.04
CA ALA A 113 22.16 17.39 2.37
C ALA A 113 21.13 17.11 3.48
N THR A 114 19.85 16.99 3.13
CA THR A 114 18.75 16.87 4.12
C THR A 114 17.96 15.59 4.00
N GLY A 115 18.07 14.86 2.88
CA GLY A 115 17.24 13.70 2.55
C GLY A 115 15.76 14.04 2.32
N ARG A 116 15.39 15.34 2.33
CA ARG A 116 13.99 15.76 2.12
C ARG A 116 13.58 15.50 0.69
N ARG A 117 12.34 15.07 0.51
CA ARG A 117 11.75 14.68 -0.77
C ARG A 117 10.63 15.62 -1.18
N THR A 118 10.50 15.81 -2.49
CA THR A 118 9.35 16.50 -3.11
C THR A 118 8.92 15.66 -4.32
N PHE A 119 7.62 15.48 -4.47
CA PHE A 119 7.04 14.58 -5.45
C PHE A 119 6.32 15.38 -6.53
N PHE A 120 6.64 15.09 -7.80
CA PHE A 120 5.92 15.61 -8.97
C PHE A 120 5.30 14.44 -9.70
N HIS A 121 4.01 14.26 -9.51
CA HIS A 121 3.29 13.09 -9.98
C HIS A 121 2.55 13.36 -11.30
N ASN A 122 2.70 12.44 -12.24
CA ASN A 122 1.89 12.37 -13.45
C ASN A 122 0.98 11.14 -13.38
N ARG A 123 -0.33 11.36 -13.36
CA ARG A 123 -1.33 10.29 -13.28
C ARG A 123 -1.31 9.34 -14.48
N GLY A 124 -0.93 9.81 -15.67
CA GLY A 124 -0.74 8.99 -16.87
C GLY A 124 -1.86 7.99 -17.11
N ALA A 125 -1.49 6.74 -17.41
CA ALA A 125 -2.43 5.66 -17.66
C ALA A 125 -3.34 5.33 -16.47
N ASN A 126 -2.91 5.57 -15.23
CA ASN A 126 -3.75 5.37 -14.04
C ASN A 126 -5.00 6.26 -14.04
N ALA A 127 -4.95 7.46 -14.66
CA ALA A 127 -6.12 8.30 -14.83
C ALA A 127 -7.17 7.71 -15.79
N LEU A 128 -6.76 6.79 -16.66
CA LEU A 128 -7.62 6.10 -17.61
C LEU A 128 -8.08 4.72 -17.13
N PHE A 129 -7.44 4.19 -16.09
CA PHE A 129 -7.79 2.90 -15.51
C PHE A 129 -9.17 2.98 -14.84
N GLY A 130 -10.13 2.24 -15.35
CA GLY A 130 -11.53 2.24 -14.90
C GLY A 130 -12.12 0.83 -14.85
N PRO A 131 -13.39 0.70 -14.42
CA PRO A 131 -14.07 -0.58 -14.25
C PRO A 131 -14.02 -1.49 -15.49
N GLU A 132 -14.03 -0.92 -16.69
CA GLU A 132 -13.95 -1.65 -17.94
C GLU A 132 -12.66 -2.44 -18.14
N HIS A 133 -11.61 -2.12 -17.37
CA HIS A 133 -10.32 -2.83 -17.42
C HIS A 133 -10.24 -3.99 -16.43
N VAL A 134 -11.26 -4.18 -15.57
CA VAL A 134 -11.28 -5.23 -14.55
C VAL A 134 -12.36 -6.26 -14.86
N ASN A 135 -11.95 -7.46 -15.22
CA ASN A 135 -12.88 -8.58 -15.39
C ASN A 135 -12.87 -9.46 -14.12
N VAL A 136 -13.79 -9.20 -13.20
CA VAL A 136 -13.88 -9.91 -11.92
C VAL A 136 -13.98 -11.43 -12.08
N GLN A 137 -14.61 -11.92 -13.17
CA GLN A 137 -14.78 -13.35 -13.43
C GLN A 137 -13.48 -14.08 -13.78
N THR A 138 -12.45 -13.35 -14.18
CA THR A 138 -11.13 -13.94 -14.50
C THR A 138 -10.16 -13.91 -13.32
N ILE A 139 -10.48 -13.23 -12.23
CA ILE A 139 -9.65 -13.18 -11.02
C ILE A 139 -9.70 -14.54 -10.34
N ARG A 140 -8.54 -15.19 -10.19
CA ARG A 140 -8.41 -16.50 -9.52
C ARG A 140 -8.02 -16.35 -8.06
N ALA A 141 -7.46 -15.21 -7.70
CA ALA A 141 -7.02 -14.90 -6.35
C ALA A 141 -8.17 -15.00 -5.33
N ARG A 142 -7.82 -15.38 -4.11
CA ARG A 142 -8.73 -15.36 -2.97
C ARG A 142 -8.91 -13.97 -2.38
N LEU A 143 -7.87 -13.12 -2.48
CA LEU A 143 -7.84 -11.77 -1.95
C LEU A 143 -7.48 -10.78 -3.05
N LEU A 144 -8.28 -9.72 -3.21
CA LEU A 144 -7.96 -8.56 -4.03
C LEU A 144 -7.55 -7.40 -3.14
N HIS A 145 -6.34 -6.87 -3.34
CA HIS A 145 -5.90 -5.59 -2.79
C HIS A 145 -6.06 -4.48 -3.82
N PHE A 146 -6.87 -3.47 -3.48
CA PHE A 146 -7.21 -2.35 -4.36
C PHE A 146 -6.65 -1.03 -3.80
N GLY A 147 -5.75 -0.40 -4.48
CA GLY A 147 -5.10 0.85 -4.04
C GLY A 147 -4.39 1.61 -5.18
N TYR A 148 -4.22 2.91 -5.04
CA TYR A 148 -4.74 3.75 -3.94
C TYR A 148 -6.09 4.36 -4.33
N LEU A 149 -7.06 4.33 -3.48
CA LEU A 149 -8.20 5.26 -3.59
C LEU A 149 -7.69 6.70 -3.52
N LEU A 150 -8.41 7.66 -4.07
CA LEU A 150 -8.06 9.07 -4.25
C LEU A 150 -7.01 9.34 -5.36
N LEU A 151 -6.45 8.29 -5.96
CA LEU A 151 -5.44 8.42 -7.02
C LEU A 151 -5.84 7.71 -8.33
N LEU A 152 -7.06 7.21 -8.43
CA LEU A 152 -7.63 6.53 -9.60
C LEU A 152 -8.86 7.30 -10.08
N ASP A 153 -8.67 8.27 -11.00
CA ASP A 153 -9.72 9.23 -11.38
C ASP A 153 -11.04 8.57 -11.77
N ARG A 154 -11.00 7.49 -12.59
CA ARG A 154 -12.19 6.77 -13.04
C ARG A 154 -12.87 5.95 -11.95
N PHE A 155 -12.14 5.48 -10.95
CA PHE A 155 -12.69 4.77 -9.80
C PHE A 155 -13.18 5.70 -8.70
N ASP A 156 -12.64 6.93 -8.65
CA ASP A 156 -13.11 7.99 -7.75
C ASP A 156 -14.40 8.65 -8.26
N GLU A 157 -14.83 8.39 -9.52
CA GLU A 157 -16.08 8.94 -10.08
C GLU A 157 -17.29 8.49 -9.26
N PRO A 158 -18.29 9.39 -9.09
CA PRO A 158 -19.53 9.03 -8.41
C PRO A 158 -20.30 7.91 -9.13
N ASP A 159 -20.82 6.97 -8.37
CA ASP A 159 -21.76 5.93 -8.82
C ASP A 159 -23.08 6.10 -8.08
N ALA A 160 -24.20 6.00 -8.81
CA ALA A 160 -25.52 6.30 -8.28
C ALA A 160 -26.02 5.27 -7.24
N GLU A 161 -25.55 4.02 -7.31
CA GLU A 161 -26.00 2.92 -6.46
C GLU A 161 -24.99 2.66 -5.32
N SER A 162 -23.71 2.55 -5.63
CA SER A 162 -22.66 2.18 -4.67
C SER A 162 -21.89 3.39 -4.10
N GLY A 163 -22.15 4.61 -4.62
CA GLY A 163 -21.53 5.85 -4.19
C GLY A 163 -20.28 6.22 -5.00
N THR A 164 -19.41 5.26 -5.33
CA THR A 164 -18.27 5.45 -6.25
C THR A 164 -18.08 4.23 -7.13
N ALA A 165 -17.41 4.40 -8.28
CA ALA A 165 -17.06 3.29 -9.16
C ALA A 165 -16.16 2.27 -8.47
N ALA A 166 -15.28 2.70 -7.56
CA ALA A 166 -14.48 1.82 -6.73
C ALA A 166 -15.34 0.96 -5.79
N ALA A 167 -16.32 1.57 -5.12
CA ALA A 167 -17.25 0.84 -4.24
C ALA A 167 -18.03 -0.23 -5.01
N ARG A 168 -18.49 0.10 -6.23
CA ARG A 168 -19.19 -0.88 -7.10
C ARG A 168 -18.26 -2.03 -7.50
N LEU A 169 -17.01 -1.75 -7.90
CA LEU A 169 -16.06 -2.82 -8.20
C LEU A 169 -15.85 -3.74 -6.99
N LEU A 170 -15.63 -3.18 -5.81
CA LEU A 170 -15.42 -3.97 -4.59
C LEU A 170 -16.65 -4.81 -4.22
N GLU A 171 -17.86 -4.30 -4.46
CA GLU A 171 -19.12 -5.06 -4.33
C GLU A 171 -19.14 -6.27 -5.27
N GLU A 172 -18.88 -6.05 -6.57
CA GLU A 172 -18.80 -7.13 -7.57
C GLU A 172 -17.74 -8.19 -7.24
N VAL A 173 -16.60 -7.75 -6.68
CA VAL A 173 -15.51 -8.64 -6.22
C VAL A 173 -15.96 -9.50 -5.04
N GLN A 174 -16.66 -8.91 -4.06
CA GLN A 174 -17.20 -9.66 -2.92
C GLN A 174 -18.32 -10.64 -3.35
N ASP A 175 -19.19 -10.24 -4.27
CA ASP A 175 -20.24 -11.10 -4.82
C ASP A 175 -19.65 -12.30 -5.59
N ALA A 176 -18.46 -12.15 -6.16
CA ALA A 176 -17.71 -13.25 -6.75
C ALA A 176 -17.01 -14.16 -5.73
N GLY A 177 -17.15 -13.88 -4.42
CA GLY A 177 -16.54 -14.65 -3.34
C GLY A 177 -15.06 -14.36 -3.10
N ILE A 178 -14.55 -13.19 -3.53
CA ILE A 178 -13.18 -12.73 -3.34
C ILE A 178 -13.15 -11.78 -2.15
N GLU A 179 -12.21 -11.99 -1.24
CA GLU A 179 -11.97 -11.08 -0.11
C GLU A 179 -11.35 -9.77 -0.62
N THR A 180 -11.78 -8.63 -0.06
CA THR A 180 -11.33 -7.31 -0.50
C THR A 180 -10.46 -6.62 0.53
N SER A 181 -9.41 -5.98 0.05
CA SER A 181 -8.53 -5.10 0.84
C SER A 181 -8.36 -3.76 0.15
N ILE A 182 -8.35 -2.68 0.89
CA ILE A 182 -8.09 -1.34 0.36
C ILE A 182 -6.93 -0.65 1.05
N ASP A 183 -6.28 0.20 0.27
CA ASP A 183 -5.34 1.22 0.71
C ASP A 183 -5.68 2.56 0.05
N VAL A 184 -5.19 3.66 0.61
CA VAL A 184 -5.55 5.02 0.22
C VAL A 184 -4.26 5.84 0.08
N VAL A 185 -4.24 6.83 -0.82
CA VAL A 185 -3.11 7.76 -0.86
C VAL A 185 -3.28 8.86 0.18
N SER A 186 -2.20 9.25 0.83
CA SER A 186 -2.16 10.40 1.76
C SER A 186 -2.26 11.74 0.99
N GLU A 187 -3.44 12.03 0.46
CA GLU A 187 -3.73 13.28 -0.26
C GLU A 187 -4.18 14.37 0.72
N ASP A 188 -3.67 15.59 0.58
CA ASP A 188 -4.16 16.73 1.35
C ASP A 188 -5.41 17.35 0.68
N SER A 189 -6.55 16.68 0.86
CA SER A 189 -7.85 17.11 0.33
C SER A 189 -9.00 16.75 1.24
N ASP A 190 -10.19 17.31 0.96
CA ASP A 190 -11.43 17.01 1.67
C ASP A 190 -12.26 15.89 1.00
N ARG A 191 -11.66 15.15 0.03
CA ARG A 191 -12.36 14.10 -0.74
C ARG A 191 -12.52 12.77 -0.01
N PHE A 192 -11.76 12.53 1.08
CA PHE A 192 -11.78 11.27 1.82
C PHE A 192 -13.18 10.74 2.17
N PRO A 193 -14.09 11.56 2.76
CA PRO A 193 -15.42 11.06 3.08
C PRO A 193 -16.24 10.63 1.87
N GLN A 194 -16.08 11.31 0.73
CA GLN A 194 -16.86 11.06 -0.48
C GLN A 194 -16.37 9.82 -1.23
N ILE A 195 -15.07 9.53 -1.18
CA ILE A 195 -14.46 8.45 -1.96
C ILE A 195 -14.22 7.20 -1.10
N VAL A 196 -13.66 7.36 0.10
CA VAL A 196 -13.26 6.21 0.92
C VAL A 196 -14.47 5.56 1.61
N LYS A 197 -15.39 6.37 2.20
CA LYS A 197 -16.52 5.80 2.96
C LYS A 197 -17.44 4.87 2.16
N PRO A 198 -17.80 5.16 0.90
CA PRO A 198 -18.56 4.21 0.10
C PRO A 198 -17.85 2.86 -0.07
N ALA A 199 -16.53 2.87 -0.34
CA ALA A 199 -15.73 1.68 -0.53
C ALA A 199 -15.64 0.80 0.73
N LEU A 200 -15.68 1.39 1.95
CA LEU A 200 -15.60 0.64 3.21
C LEU A 200 -16.70 -0.41 3.39
N ARG A 201 -17.88 -0.20 2.79
CA ARG A 201 -19.02 -1.15 2.85
C ARG A 201 -18.71 -2.48 2.17
N HIS A 202 -17.81 -2.44 1.21
CA HIS A 202 -17.39 -3.57 0.39
C HIS A 202 -15.91 -3.92 0.62
N THR A 203 -15.44 -3.68 1.86
CA THR A 203 -14.05 -3.93 2.28
C THR A 203 -14.00 -4.93 3.41
N ASP A 204 -13.24 -6.02 3.24
CA ASP A 204 -12.95 -6.97 4.32
C ASP A 204 -11.77 -6.49 5.19
N TYR A 205 -10.72 -5.95 4.58
CA TYR A 205 -9.50 -5.52 5.23
C TYR A 205 -9.19 -4.06 4.86
N CYS A 206 -9.33 -3.15 5.79
CA CYS A 206 -9.04 -1.73 5.62
C CYS A 206 -7.67 -1.43 6.24
N ILE A 207 -6.69 -1.06 5.41
CA ILE A 207 -5.30 -0.83 5.83
C ILE A 207 -4.97 0.63 5.53
N LEU A 208 -4.81 1.44 6.57
CA LEU A 208 -4.60 2.88 6.45
C LEU A 208 -3.46 3.32 7.36
N ASN A 209 -2.81 4.41 7.00
CA ASN A 209 -1.97 5.10 7.96
C ASN A 209 -2.79 6.02 8.89
N GLU A 210 -2.15 6.58 9.91
CA GLU A 210 -2.81 7.43 10.91
C GLU A 210 -3.45 8.70 10.29
N PHE A 211 -2.85 9.26 9.23
CA PHE A 211 -3.39 10.43 8.55
C PHE A 211 -4.66 10.08 7.77
N GLU A 212 -4.62 9.03 6.98
CA GLU A 212 -5.73 8.55 6.16
C GLU A 212 -6.92 8.12 7.02
N ALA A 213 -6.65 7.37 8.10
CA ALA A 213 -7.66 6.98 9.07
C ALA A 213 -8.30 8.21 9.73
N GLY A 214 -7.50 9.19 10.11
CA GLY A 214 -7.97 10.47 10.67
C GLY A 214 -8.83 11.27 9.69
N ARG A 215 -8.38 11.41 8.44
CA ARG A 215 -9.13 12.13 7.38
C ARG A 215 -10.45 11.42 7.04
N THR A 216 -10.47 10.09 7.06
CA THR A 216 -11.67 9.31 6.78
C THR A 216 -12.71 9.41 7.90
N THR A 217 -12.28 9.36 9.17
CA THR A 217 -13.17 9.26 10.33
C THR A 217 -13.42 10.59 11.03
N GLY A 218 -12.58 11.60 10.82
CA GLY A 218 -12.63 12.88 11.49
C GLY A 218 -11.97 12.89 12.89
N HIS A 219 -11.26 11.82 13.27
CA HIS A 219 -10.50 11.75 14.53
C HIS A 219 -9.08 12.30 14.35
N ASP A 220 -8.57 13.02 15.36
CA ASP A 220 -7.16 13.41 15.44
C ASP A 220 -6.37 12.31 16.16
N LEU A 221 -5.70 11.45 15.40
CA LEU A 221 -4.95 10.31 15.92
C LEU A 221 -3.60 10.72 16.53
N ARG A 222 -3.12 11.91 16.17
CA ARG A 222 -1.85 12.46 16.68
C ARG A 222 -2.03 13.96 16.97
N PRO A 223 -2.23 14.35 18.22
CA PRO A 223 -2.35 15.76 18.59
C PRO A 223 -1.17 16.58 18.05
N GLY A 224 -1.49 17.63 17.27
CA GLY A 224 -0.48 18.43 16.57
C GLY A 224 -0.28 18.06 15.10
N GLY A 225 -1.11 17.17 14.54
CA GLY A 225 -1.18 16.83 13.13
C GLY A 225 -0.21 15.73 12.67
N PRO A 226 -0.37 15.24 11.45
CA PRO A 226 0.48 14.21 10.85
C PRO A 226 1.92 14.68 10.75
N GLY A 227 2.86 13.85 11.21
CA GLY A 227 4.29 14.22 11.29
C GLY A 227 4.62 15.23 12.38
N GLY A 228 3.64 15.61 13.25
CA GLY A 228 3.84 16.45 14.42
C GLY A 228 4.69 15.75 15.47
N ALA A 229 5.24 16.54 16.42
CA ALA A 229 6.02 16.03 17.55
C ALA A 229 5.16 15.30 18.61
N GLY A 230 3.84 15.21 18.41
CA GLY A 230 2.92 14.50 19.29
C GLY A 230 3.08 12.99 19.25
N ARG A 231 2.71 12.32 20.33
CA ARG A 231 2.61 10.86 20.35
C ARG A 231 1.24 10.43 19.81
N PRO A 232 1.12 9.23 19.21
CA PRO A 232 -0.18 8.67 18.87
C PRO A 232 -1.11 8.65 20.09
N ASP A 233 -2.39 8.98 19.89
CA ASP A 233 -3.41 8.88 20.94
C ASP A 233 -4.12 7.51 20.85
N PRO A 234 -3.87 6.59 21.80
CA PRO A 234 -4.50 5.27 21.78
C PRO A 234 -6.03 5.31 21.81
N LYS A 235 -6.63 6.32 22.46
CA LYS A 235 -8.09 6.47 22.51
C LYS A 235 -8.65 6.88 21.15
N ALA A 236 -8.00 7.86 20.49
CA ALA A 236 -8.40 8.30 19.17
C ALA A 236 -8.22 7.19 18.11
N ILE A 237 -7.14 6.40 18.20
CA ILE A 237 -6.89 5.26 17.30
C ILE A 237 -7.98 4.19 17.46
N ARG A 238 -8.35 3.83 18.72
CA ARG A 238 -9.47 2.91 18.96
C ARG A 238 -10.79 3.45 18.40
N ALA A 239 -11.11 4.71 18.70
CA ALA A 239 -12.32 5.35 18.21
C ALA A 239 -12.37 5.41 16.68
N SER A 240 -11.25 5.72 16.02
CA SER A 240 -11.13 5.70 14.55
C SER A 240 -11.35 4.31 13.98
N SER A 241 -10.74 3.27 14.57
CA SER A 241 -10.93 1.89 14.11
C SER A 241 -12.37 1.40 14.30
N GLU A 242 -13.04 1.76 15.39
CA GLU A 242 -14.46 1.48 15.63
C GLU A 242 -15.36 2.20 14.61
N ALA A 243 -15.03 3.46 14.28
CA ALA A 243 -15.74 4.22 13.26
C ALA A 243 -15.60 3.56 11.88
N LEU A 244 -14.39 3.10 11.48
CA LEU A 244 -14.16 2.41 10.22
C LEU A 244 -14.95 1.09 10.14
N LEU A 245 -14.96 0.28 11.21
CA LEU A 245 -15.81 -0.92 11.29
C LEU A 245 -17.29 -0.57 11.18
N SER A 246 -17.74 0.47 11.87
CA SER A 246 -19.14 0.94 11.84
C SER A 246 -19.54 1.50 10.48
N LEU A 247 -18.59 1.97 9.66
CA LEU A 247 -18.79 2.41 8.29
C LEU A 247 -18.93 1.25 7.29
N GLY A 248 -18.65 0.01 7.72
CA GLY A 248 -18.93 -1.17 6.93
C GLY A 248 -17.77 -2.14 6.72
N VAL A 249 -16.57 -1.85 7.23
CA VAL A 249 -15.45 -2.82 7.14
C VAL A 249 -15.83 -4.13 7.83
N ARG A 250 -15.71 -5.24 7.08
CA ARG A 250 -16.37 -6.51 7.46
C ARG A 250 -15.53 -7.38 8.38
N ARG A 251 -14.20 -7.32 8.31
CA ARG A 251 -13.34 -8.25 9.04
C ARG A 251 -12.30 -7.57 9.91
N LEU A 252 -11.51 -6.63 9.37
CA LEU A 252 -10.36 -6.08 10.06
C LEU A 252 -10.04 -4.66 9.60
N VAL A 253 -9.75 -3.80 10.55
CA VAL A 253 -9.12 -2.50 10.34
C VAL A 253 -7.70 -2.56 10.89
N CYS A 254 -6.72 -2.11 10.11
CA CYS A 254 -5.35 -1.90 10.52
C CYS A 254 -4.95 -0.44 10.31
N ILE A 255 -4.44 0.21 11.37
CA ILE A 255 -3.92 1.57 11.31
C ILE A 255 -2.42 1.51 11.63
N HIS A 256 -1.58 1.84 10.65
CA HIS A 256 -0.13 1.83 10.83
C HIS A 256 0.45 3.24 10.97
N MET A 257 1.57 3.32 11.66
CA MET A 257 2.28 4.57 11.95
C MET A 257 3.75 4.28 12.28
N PRO A 258 4.62 5.30 12.39
CA PRO A 258 6.05 5.06 12.67
C PRO A 258 6.33 4.27 13.97
N GLU A 259 5.49 4.36 14.97
CA GLU A 259 5.64 3.68 16.25
C GLU A 259 5.17 2.22 16.23
N GLY A 260 4.37 1.83 15.24
CA GLY A 260 3.83 0.46 15.13
C GLY A 260 2.55 0.37 14.31
N GLY A 261 1.81 -0.72 14.51
CA GLY A 261 0.51 -0.92 13.91
C GLY A 261 -0.53 -1.35 14.95
N TYR A 262 -1.72 -0.79 14.83
CA TYR A 262 -2.89 -1.20 15.60
C TYR A 262 -3.87 -1.93 14.68
N VAL A 263 -4.32 -3.09 15.12
CA VAL A 263 -5.31 -3.87 14.41
C VAL A 263 -6.52 -4.13 15.31
N ARG A 264 -7.72 -4.04 14.71
CA ARG A 264 -8.98 -4.40 15.35
C ARG A 264 -9.83 -5.22 14.38
N THR A 265 -10.30 -6.37 14.85
CA THR A 265 -11.23 -7.21 14.09
C THR A 265 -12.69 -6.82 14.35
N ALA A 266 -13.57 -7.16 13.42
CA ALA A 266 -15.02 -7.03 13.63
C ALA A 266 -15.53 -7.91 14.79
N GLY A 267 -14.79 -8.97 15.13
CA GLY A 267 -15.05 -9.81 16.31
C GLY A 267 -14.65 -9.20 17.65
N GLY A 268 -14.01 -8.01 17.63
CA GLY A 268 -13.60 -7.28 18.84
C GLY A 268 -12.20 -7.61 19.36
N GLU A 269 -11.43 -8.46 18.66
CA GLU A 269 -10.03 -8.69 18.99
C GLU A 269 -9.20 -7.45 18.62
N GLU A 270 -8.32 -7.03 19.53
CA GLU A 270 -7.42 -5.89 19.35
C GLU A 270 -5.98 -6.30 19.60
N LEU A 271 -5.07 -5.74 18.80
CA LEU A 271 -3.64 -5.90 19.00
C LEU A 271 -2.91 -4.61 18.61
N TRP A 272 -1.98 -4.17 19.45
CA TRP A 272 -0.93 -3.23 19.10
C TRP A 272 0.38 -3.98 18.96
N HIS A 273 1.04 -3.81 17.82
CA HIS A 273 2.39 -4.34 17.61
C HIS A 273 3.36 -3.18 17.36
N PRO A 274 4.37 -2.98 18.23
CA PRO A 274 5.32 -1.89 18.08
C PRO A 274 6.26 -2.11 16.91
N SER A 275 6.73 -1.02 16.29
CA SER A 275 7.80 -1.05 15.28
C SER A 275 9.16 -1.39 15.91
N LEU A 276 10.15 -1.73 15.07
CA LEU A 276 11.51 -1.98 15.53
C LEU A 276 12.22 -0.67 15.91
N GLN A 277 13.04 -0.71 16.95
CA GLN A 277 13.94 0.37 17.31
C GLN A 277 15.19 0.34 16.44
N LEU A 278 15.15 1.04 15.33
CA LEU A 278 16.22 1.06 14.34
C LEU A 278 17.35 1.99 14.77
N PRO A 279 18.64 1.63 14.54
CA PRO A 279 19.77 2.46 14.94
C PRO A 279 19.88 3.73 14.05
N PRO A 280 20.55 4.78 14.52
CA PRO A 280 20.85 5.96 13.71
C PRO A 280 21.54 5.58 12.40
N GLY A 281 21.07 6.17 11.28
CA GLY A 281 21.62 5.92 9.94
C GLY A 281 21.13 4.64 9.26
N TYR A 282 20.25 3.86 9.90
CA TYR A 282 19.62 2.71 9.27
C TYR A 282 18.61 3.14 8.18
N ILE A 283 17.79 4.15 8.48
CA ILE A 283 16.76 4.63 7.56
C ILE A 283 17.42 5.42 6.42
N ARG A 284 17.27 4.90 5.20
CA ARG A 284 17.73 5.53 3.96
C ARG A 284 16.60 6.15 3.16
N GLY A 285 15.40 5.64 3.33
CA GLY A 285 14.18 6.13 2.67
C GLY A 285 12.93 5.76 3.46
N GLY A 286 11.85 6.50 3.25
CA GLY A 286 10.53 6.22 3.85
C GLY A 286 9.45 5.87 2.82
N ALA A 287 9.77 5.97 1.52
CA ALA A 287 8.82 5.59 0.48
C ALA A 287 8.63 4.07 0.46
N GLY A 288 7.39 3.61 0.26
CA GLY A 288 7.06 2.20 0.21
C GLY A 288 6.95 1.49 1.57
N ALA A 289 7.30 2.13 2.70
CA ALA A 289 7.22 1.47 4.01
C ALA A 289 5.77 1.09 4.39
N GLY A 290 4.78 1.90 3.99
CA GLY A 290 3.36 1.58 4.11
C GLY A 290 2.97 0.38 3.27
N ASP A 291 3.42 0.35 2.00
CA ASP A 291 3.16 -0.77 1.08
C ASP A 291 3.82 -2.07 1.57
N ALA A 292 5.06 -1.99 2.08
CA ALA A 292 5.76 -3.13 2.68
C ALA A 292 5.06 -3.64 3.95
N PHE A 293 4.54 -2.73 4.79
CA PHE A 293 3.69 -3.10 5.92
C PHE A 293 2.42 -3.82 5.43
N CYS A 294 1.76 -3.25 4.43
CA CYS A 294 0.57 -3.82 3.80
C CYS A 294 0.87 -5.21 3.21
N ALA A 295 1.98 -5.37 2.49
CA ALA A 295 2.41 -6.65 1.93
C ALA A 295 2.58 -7.72 3.02
N GLY A 296 3.23 -7.39 4.14
CA GLY A 296 3.37 -8.28 5.28
C GLY A 296 2.04 -8.67 5.92
N LEU A 297 1.11 -7.70 6.03
CA LEU A 297 -0.24 -7.95 6.55
C LEU A 297 -1.03 -8.87 5.60
N LEU A 298 -1.05 -8.56 4.30
CA LEU A 298 -1.76 -9.36 3.29
C LEU A 298 -1.21 -10.79 3.21
N TYR A 299 0.11 -10.95 3.31
CA TYR A 299 0.75 -12.27 3.36
C TYR A 299 0.23 -13.09 4.55
N GLY A 300 0.26 -12.55 5.77
CA GLY A 300 -0.21 -13.24 6.97
C GLY A 300 -1.71 -13.55 6.93
N LEU A 301 -2.53 -12.64 6.41
CA LEU A 301 -3.97 -12.85 6.18
C LEU A 301 -4.22 -13.96 5.15
N HIS A 302 -3.45 -13.98 4.05
CA HIS A 302 -3.53 -15.05 3.06
C HIS A 302 -3.16 -16.41 3.68
N GLU A 303 -2.09 -16.49 4.43
CA GLU A 303 -1.63 -17.71 5.09
C GLU A 303 -2.45 -18.07 6.35
N ARG A 304 -3.47 -17.28 6.68
CA ARG A 304 -4.35 -17.47 7.85
C ARG A 304 -3.57 -17.57 9.17
N TRP A 305 -2.49 -16.78 9.29
CA TRP A 305 -1.74 -16.68 10.53
C TRP A 305 -2.54 -15.95 11.61
N ASP A 306 -2.16 -16.20 12.88
CA ASP A 306 -2.65 -15.37 13.96
C ASP A 306 -2.22 -13.89 13.79
N LEU A 307 -2.91 -12.99 14.49
CA LEU A 307 -2.67 -11.56 14.35
C LEU A 307 -1.27 -11.13 14.81
N GLU A 308 -0.74 -11.78 15.87
CA GLU A 308 0.59 -11.45 16.39
C GLU A 308 1.68 -11.73 15.35
N ARG A 309 1.66 -12.91 14.75
CA ARG A 309 2.59 -13.28 13.68
C ARG A 309 2.44 -12.43 12.43
N THR A 310 1.19 -12.14 12.06
CA THR A 310 0.86 -11.30 10.90
C THR A 310 1.39 -9.88 11.10
N MET A 311 1.10 -9.25 12.23
CA MET A 311 1.56 -7.91 12.54
C MET A 311 3.08 -7.83 12.71
N ARG A 312 3.70 -8.87 13.25
CA ARG A 312 5.16 -8.96 13.32
C ARG A 312 5.80 -8.93 11.93
N LEU A 313 5.26 -9.67 10.96
CA LEU A 313 5.74 -9.60 9.58
C LEU A 313 5.52 -8.19 9.00
N ALA A 314 4.36 -7.59 9.20
CA ALA A 314 4.04 -6.26 8.68
C ALA A 314 5.04 -5.19 9.17
N VAL A 315 5.32 -5.12 10.49
CA VAL A 315 6.27 -4.14 11.03
C VAL A 315 7.73 -4.45 10.66
N THR A 316 8.11 -5.72 10.50
CA THR A 316 9.47 -6.07 10.08
C THR A 316 9.67 -5.79 8.59
N ALA A 317 8.69 -6.03 7.74
CA ALA A 317 8.72 -5.70 6.32
C ALA A 317 8.88 -4.17 6.11
N ALA A 318 8.09 -3.37 6.83
CA ALA A 318 8.26 -1.92 6.82
C ALA A 318 9.69 -1.51 7.24
N ALA A 319 10.23 -2.13 8.29
CA ALA A 319 11.60 -1.84 8.74
C ALA A 319 12.68 -2.26 7.73
N VAL A 320 12.49 -3.38 7.01
CA VAL A 320 13.38 -3.78 5.90
C VAL A 320 13.33 -2.75 4.79
N CYS A 321 12.13 -2.33 4.35
CA CYS A 321 11.96 -1.32 3.31
C CYS A 321 12.70 -0.01 3.65
N LEU A 322 12.65 0.46 4.90
CA LEU A 322 13.32 1.68 5.35
C LEU A 322 14.86 1.66 5.17
N SER A 323 15.47 0.49 4.97
CA SER A 323 16.94 0.37 4.81
C SER A 323 17.42 0.71 3.40
N ASP A 324 16.54 0.97 2.46
CA ASP A 324 16.85 1.37 1.08
C ASP A 324 16.10 2.65 0.69
N ALA A 325 16.58 3.32 -0.35
CA ALA A 325 15.94 4.53 -0.86
C ALA A 325 14.74 4.21 -1.78
N SER A 326 14.72 3.04 -2.42
CA SER A 326 13.62 2.57 -3.26
C SER A 326 12.53 1.88 -2.44
N CYS A 327 11.33 1.76 -3.00
CA CYS A 327 10.17 1.20 -2.27
C CYS A 327 10.30 -0.30 -1.99
N THR A 328 10.92 -1.07 -2.88
CA THR A 328 10.95 -2.55 -2.78
C THR A 328 12.36 -3.15 -2.84
N GLY A 329 13.41 -2.33 -3.05
CA GLY A 329 14.77 -2.83 -3.31
C GLY A 329 15.38 -3.63 -2.17
N ALA A 330 15.13 -3.25 -0.93
CA ALA A 330 15.64 -3.94 0.25
C ALA A 330 14.88 -5.22 0.61
N MET A 331 13.66 -5.43 0.08
CA MET A 331 12.84 -6.57 0.49
C MET A 331 13.53 -7.89 0.19
N CYS A 332 13.49 -8.81 1.15
CA CYS A 332 14.15 -10.11 1.14
C CYS A 332 13.16 -11.22 1.48
N ASP A 333 13.64 -12.47 1.51
CA ASP A 333 12.82 -13.62 1.85
C ASP A 333 12.20 -13.52 3.25
N LEU A 334 11.12 -14.28 3.45
CA LEU A 334 10.31 -14.28 4.67
C LEU A 334 11.16 -14.52 5.93
N GLY A 335 12.10 -15.48 5.85
CA GLY A 335 12.96 -15.82 6.99
C GLY A 335 13.90 -14.66 7.36
N ALA A 336 14.57 -14.07 6.37
CA ALA A 336 15.45 -12.92 6.56
C ALA A 336 14.67 -11.69 7.06
N THR A 337 13.47 -11.44 6.51
CA THR A 337 12.59 -10.35 6.96
C THR A 337 12.24 -10.52 8.44
N LEU A 338 11.74 -11.67 8.86
CA LEU A 338 11.38 -11.93 10.26
C LEU A 338 12.62 -11.95 11.21
N ALA A 339 13.80 -12.34 10.70
CA ALA A 339 15.03 -12.34 11.49
C ALA A 339 15.47 -10.92 11.90
N LEU A 340 15.01 -9.87 11.22
CA LEU A 340 15.31 -8.50 11.61
C LEU A 340 14.82 -8.18 13.04
N ALA A 341 13.68 -8.75 13.44
CA ALA A 341 13.15 -8.65 14.80
C ALA A 341 13.96 -9.38 15.87
N GLN A 342 14.92 -10.22 15.47
CA GLN A 342 15.90 -10.81 16.39
C GLN A 342 17.13 -9.91 16.56
N ARG A 343 17.40 -9.08 15.56
CA ARG A 343 18.55 -8.17 15.55
C ARG A 343 18.28 -6.85 16.27
N TYR A 344 17.06 -6.32 16.16
CA TYR A 344 16.67 -5.06 16.74
C TYR A 344 15.48 -5.26 17.68
N PRO A 345 15.48 -4.64 18.89
CA PRO A 345 14.35 -4.72 19.80
C PRO A 345 13.17 -3.94 19.25
N PHE A 346 11.98 -4.30 19.71
CA PHE A 346 10.79 -3.49 19.47
C PHE A 346 10.82 -2.19 20.30
N GLN A 347 10.20 -1.15 19.78
CA GLN A 347 9.98 0.10 20.51
C GLN A 347 9.11 -0.16 21.76
N PRO A 348 9.20 0.69 22.79
CA PRO A 348 8.23 0.67 23.89
C PRO A 348 6.80 0.82 23.35
N SER A 349 5.85 0.09 23.94
CA SER A 349 4.45 0.19 23.52
C SER A 349 3.95 1.64 23.62
N ALA A 350 3.23 2.08 22.60
CA ALA A 350 2.49 3.34 22.61
C ALA A 350 1.08 3.19 23.23
N PHE A 351 0.64 1.94 23.48
CA PHE A 351 -0.67 1.55 24.02
C PHE A 351 -0.58 1.02 25.43
#